data_386afb0a4e364c06ece9f4da491d3cfc
#
_entry.id   386afb0a4e364c06ece9f4da491d3cfc
#
_cell.length_a   1.000
_cell.length_b   1.000
_cell.length_c   1.000
_cell.angle_alpha   90.00
_cell.angle_beta   90.00
_cell.angle_gamma   90.00
#
_symmetry.space_group_name_H-M   'P 1'
#
loop_
_entity.id
_entity.type
_entity.pdbx_description
1 polymer ?
#
loop_
_entity_poly.entity_id
_entity_poly.type
_entity_poly.pdbx_seq_one_letter_code
_entity_poly.pdbx_strand_id
1 'polypeptide(L)'
;ALLVLIGLGASYKTRQEFGPALAIFRNDPLAVQELVYHDGPAEVEGTARGDEKGVEAPFTGTVCLAYEYEVQEYRSSGKSSYWKTLDEGRNSVPFLVEDDTGRVQIDGADAELHLSSETLELSPGEQPPERIARYIQQNEDIEQQDKSIDLGITELNFGNRQRFVERRLDIDESVHVYGAVGRAPAGEWGSNLVDAMLTSSEKTPLVISDGSERDTAWRIVKSHLGWPLLALGCFLIGLYGIALGIGPLIG
;
A
#
# COMPACT_ATOMS: atom_id res chain seq x y z
N ALA A 1 -15.77 26.22 -19.36
CA ALA A 1 -14.30 26.08 -19.39
C ALA A 1 -13.75 25.41 -18.12
N LEU A 2 -14.05 25.93 -16.91
CA LEU A 2 -13.51 25.40 -15.64
C LEU A 2 -13.85 23.92 -15.39
N LEU A 3 -15.10 23.50 -15.61
CA LEU A 3 -15.54 22.11 -15.42
C LEU A 3 -14.83 21.15 -16.40
N VAL A 4 -14.51 21.59 -17.61
CA VAL A 4 -13.75 20.78 -18.58
C VAL A 4 -12.31 20.59 -18.10
N LEU A 5 -11.67 21.62 -17.55
CA LEU A 5 -10.33 21.53 -17.01
C LEU A 5 -10.27 20.60 -15.78
N ILE A 6 -11.27 20.69 -14.89
CA ILE A 6 -11.40 19.77 -13.74
C ILE A 6 -11.60 18.33 -14.22
N GLY A 7 -12.48 18.12 -15.21
CA GLY A 7 -12.72 16.80 -15.80
C GLY A 7 -11.46 16.21 -16.47
N LEU A 8 -10.69 17.02 -17.19
CA LEU A 8 -9.42 16.59 -17.81
C LEU A 8 -8.37 16.26 -16.75
N GLY A 9 -8.24 17.07 -15.69
CA GLY A 9 -7.34 16.81 -14.58
C GLY A 9 -7.71 15.53 -13.82
N ALA A 10 -9.01 15.32 -13.56
CA ALA A 10 -9.51 14.10 -12.93
C ALA A 10 -9.28 12.86 -13.82
N SER A 11 -9.49 12.99 -15.14
CA SER A 11 -9.24 11.89 -16.10
C SER A 11 -7.75 11.54 -16.20
N TYR A 12 -6.87 12.55 -16.17
CA TYR A 12 -5.42 12.31 -16.15
C TYR A 12 -4.99 11.57 -14.89
N LYS A 13 -5.47 12.02 -13.74
CA LYS A 13 -5.20 11.37 -12.45
C LYS A 13 -5.76 9.95 -12.38
N THR A 14 -6.99 9.75 -12.87
CA THR A 14 -7.58 8.42 -13.02
C THR A 14 -6.68 7.50 -13.83
N ARG A 15 -6.17 7.96 -14.98
CA ARG A 15 -5.29 7.14 -15.82
C ARG A 15 -3.98 6.77 -15.11
N GLN A 16 -3.43 7.68 -14.33
CA GLN A 16 -2.18 7.46 -13.58
C GLN A 16 -2.39 6.44 -12.44
N GLU A 17 -3.49 6.55 -11.71
CA GLU A 17 -3.79 5.70 -10.56
C GLU A 17 -4.36 4.33 -10.94
N PHE A 18 -5.13 4.25 -12.03
CA PHE A 18 -5.69 2.97 -12.52
C PHE A 18 -4.80 2.24 -13.53
N GLY A 19 -3.75 2.89 -14.02
CA GLY A 19 -2.82 2.27 -14.96
C GLY A 19 -2.24 0.95 -14.45
N PRO A 20 -1.67 0.91 -13.24
CA PRO A 20 -1.14 -0.32 -12.64
C PRO A 20 -2.20 -1.41 -12.46
N ALA A 21 -3.37 -1.05 -11.92
CA ALA A 21 -4.46 -1.99 -11.74
C ALA A 21 -4.96 -2.60 -13.07
N LEU A 22 -5.06 -1.76 -14.12
CA LEU A 22 -5.44 -2.23 -15.46
C LEU A 22 -4.34 -3.10 -16.10
N ALA A 23 -3.06 -2.85 -15.80
CA ALA A 23 -1.97 -3.69 -16.27
C ALA A 23 -2.05 -5.09 -15.65
N ILE A 24 -2.29 -5.18 -14.34
CA ILE A 24 -2.52 -6.44 -13.61
C ILE A 24 -3.70 -7.22 -14.22
N PHE A 25 -4.83 -6.57 -14.55
CA PHE A 25 -5.97 -7.25 -15.18
C PHE A 25 -5.75 -7.72 -16.62
N ARG A 26 -4.74 -7.23 -17.31
CA ARG A 26 -4.54 -7.48 -18.74
C ARG A 26 -3.45 -8.49 -19.04
N ASN A 27 -2.57 -8.76 -18.09
CA ASN A 27 -1.44 -9.65 -18.27
C ASN A 27 -1.70 -10.92 -17.44
N ASP A 28 -1.51 -12.08 -18.05
CA ASP A 28 -1.39 -13.32 -17.30
C ASP A 28 -0.01 -13.32 -16.61
N PRO A 29 0.11 -13.80 -15.35
CA PRO A 29 1.39 -13.92 -14.68
C PRO A 29 2.38 -14.73 -15.51
N LEU A 30 3.60 -14.23 -15.64
CA LEU A 30 4.68 -14.95 -16.35
C LEU A 30 5.33 -15.97 -15.42
N ALA A 31 5.76 -17.09 -15.96
CA ALA A 31 6.63 -17.99 -15.25
C ALA A 31 7.98 -17.30 -14.98
N VAL A 32 8.57 -17.50 -13.80
CA VAL A 32 9.79 -16.83 -13.37
C VAL A 32 10.93 -17.03 -14.40
N GLN A 33 11.07 -18.21 -14.98
CA GLN A 33 12.08 -18.48 -16.01
C GLN A 33 11.92 -17.65 -17.28
N GLU A 34 10.73 -17.16 -17.59
CA GLU A 34 10.44 -16.36 -18.80
C GLU A 34 10.92 -14.93 -18.68
N LEU A 35 11.10 -14.42 -17.44
CA LEU A 35 11.54 -13.05 -17.17
C LEU A 35 12.89 -12.71 -17.81
N VAL A 36 13.80 -13.70 -17.97
CA VAL A 36 15.11 -13.49 -18.59
C VAL A 36 15.00 -13.01 -20.05
N TYR A 37 13.90 -13.34 -20.71
CA TYR A 37 13.63 -12.99 -22.11
C TYR A 37 12.58 -11.89 -22.26
N HIS A 38 12.09 -11.37 -21.13
CA HIS A 38 11.03 -10.37 -21.14
C HIS A 38 11.59 -8.96 -20.99
N ASP A 39 11.17 -8.08 -21.92
CA ASP A 39 11.48 -6.65 -21.85
C ASP A 39 10.22 -5.87 -21.44
N GLY A 40 10.29 -5.16 -20.32
CA GLY A 40 9.20 -4.29 -19.86
C GLY A 40 8.58 -4.71 -18.54
N PRO A 41 7.35 -4.26 -18.25
CA PRO A 41 6.64 -4.64 -17.04
C PRO A 41 6.22 -6.10 -17.09
N ALA A 42 6.38 -6.80 -15.99
CA ALA A 42 5.94 -8.18 -15.81
C ALA A 42 5.23 -8.38 -14.49
N GLU A 43 4.41 -9.40 -14.45
CA GLU A 43 3.76 -9.91 -13.25
C GLU A 43 4.21 -11.35 -13.02
N VAL A 44 4.49 -11.69 -11.77
CA VAL A 44 4.80 -13.05 -11.32
C VAL A 44 3.94 -13.40 -10.12
N GLU A 45 3.58 -14.67 -10.03
CA GLU A 45 2.91 -15.26 -8.88
C GLU A 45 3.80 -16.37 -8.32
N GLY A 46 3.91 -16.45 -6.99
CA GLY A 46 4.70 -17.49 -6.35
C GLY A 46 4.69 -17.39 -4.84
N THR A 47 5.65 -18.06 -4.23
CA THR A 47 5.85 -18.04 -2.78
C THR A 47 6.99 -17.07 -2.44
N ALA A 48 6.73 -16.17 -1.50
CA ALA A 48 7.74 -15.24 -0.99
C ALA A 48 8.76 -15.98 -0.13
N ARG A 49 10.02 -15.93 -0.53
CA ARG A 49 11.15 -16.59 0.15
C ARG A 49 12.12 -15.55 0.65
N GLY A 50 12.52 -15.66 1.90
CA GLY A 50 13.49 -14.77 2.52
C GLY A 50 14.51 -15.54 3.32
N ASP A 51 15.57 -14.83 3.67
CA ASP A 51 16.52 -15.27 4.68
C ASP A 51 15.93 -15.07 6.07
N GLU A 52 16.42 -15.78 7.10
CA GLU A 52 16.00 -15.58 8.50
C GLU A 52 16.23 -14.14 9.03
N LYS A 53 16.86 -13.29 8.23
CA LYS A 53 17.17 -11.88 8.51
C LYS A 53 16.10 -10.89 8.05
N GLY A 54 14.84 -11.27 8.04
CA GLY A 54 13.72 -10.35 7.74
C GLY A 54 13.69 -9.12 8.65
N VAL A 55 12.74 -8.23 8.41
CA VAL A 55 12.44 -7.09 9.27
C VAL A 55 11.41 -7.48 10.33
N GLU A 56 11.54 -6.92 11.52
CA GLU A 56 10.59 -7.18 12.62
C GLU A 56 9.47 -6.14 12.58
N ALA A 57 8.23 -6.59 12.43
CA ALA A 57 7.06 -5.74 12.39
C ALA A 57 6.81 -5.07 13.75
N PRO A 58 6.45 -3.76 13.80
CA PRO A 58 6.48 -2.99 15.03
C PRO A 58 5.44 -3.42 16.07
N PHE A 59 4.24 -3.83 15.67
CA PHE A 59 3.16 -4.11 16.60
C PHE A 59 3.04 -5.59 16.96
N THR A 60 3.19 -6.49 16.00
CA THR A 60 3.13 -7.94 16.23
C THR A 60 4.47 -8.53 16.67
N GLY A 61 5.58 -7.97 16.21
CA GLY A 61 6.91 -8.54 16.42
C GLY A 61 7.24 -9.68 15.48
N THR A 62 6.42 -9.92 14.50
CA THR A 62 6.64 -10.95 13.50
C THR A 62 7.80 -10.59 12.60
N VAL A 63 8.72 -11.53 12.36
CA VAL A 63 9.76 -11.39 11.34
C VAL A 63 9.12 -11.63 9.99
N CYS A 64 9.20 -10.63 9.11
CA CYS A 64 8.56 -10.61 7.80
C CYS A 64 9.50 -10.03 6.73
N LEU A 65 9.11 -10.08 5.47
CA LEU A 65 9.88 -9.59 4.33
C LEU A 65 9.64 -8.10 4.06
N ALA A 66 8.42 -7.65 4.32
CA ALA A 66 8.02 -6.26 4.20
C ALA A 66 6.88 -5.97 5.18
N TYR A 67 6.80 -4.74 5.66
CA TYR A 67 5.65 -4.27 6.42
C TYR A 67 5.37 -2.79 6.15
N GLU A 68 4.11 -2.43 6.41
CA GLU A 68 3.62 -1.07 6.49
C GLU A 68 2.75 -0.94 7.73
N TYR A 69 2.86 0.17 8.45
CA TYR A 69 2.03 0.41 9.63
C TYR A 69 1.46 1.81 9.66
N GLU A 70 0.34 1.95 10.34
CA GLU A 70 -0.30 3.22 10.64
C GLU A 70 -0.81 3.23 12.09
N VAL A 71 -0.56 4.34 12.79
CA VAL A 71 -1.20 4.66 14.06
C VAL A 71 -2.22 5.75 13.82
N GLN A 72 -3.47 5.50 14.18
CA GLN A 72 -4.55 6.43 13.92
C GLN A 72 -5.37 6.72 15.17
N GLU A 73 -5.81 7.97 15.30
CA GLU A 73 -6.67 8.44 16.37
C GLU A 73 -8.05 8.79 15.82
N TYR A 74 -9.10 8.35 16.50
CA TYR A 74 -10.46 8.71 16.17
C TYR A 74 -10.79 10.11 16.68
N ARG A 75 -11.15 11.01 15.77
CA ARG A 75 -11.56 12.37 16.08
C ARG A 75 -13.00 12.61 15.66
N SER A 76 -13.77 13.24 16.56
CA SER A 76 -15.13 13.66 16.30
C SER A 76 -15.25 15.16 16.51
N SER A 77 -15.81 15.87 15.54
CA SER A 77 -16.07 17.31 15.59
C SER A 77 -17.56 17.59 15.35
N GLY A 78 -18.42 17.08 16.22
CA GLY A 78 -19.87 17.35 16.27
C GLY A 78 -20.69 16.98 15.02
N LYS A 79 -20.18 17.19 13.82
CA LYS A 79 -20.87 16.92 12.55
C LYS A 79 -20.17 15.86 11.68
N SER A 80 -18.92 15.54 11.96
CA SER A 80 -18.15 14.55 11.25
C SER A 80 -17.19 13.82 12.17
N SER A 81 -16.91 12.57 11.86
CA SER A 81 -15.93 11.76 12.55
C SER A 81 -14.96 11.18 11.52
N TYR A 82 -13.69 11.13 11.86
CA TYR A 82 -12.65 10.61 10.99
C TYR A 82 -11.48 10.05 11.80
N TRP A 83 -10.71 9.19 11.17
CA TRP A 83 -9.44 8.71 11.69
C TRP A 83 -8.31 9.63 11.21
N LYS A 84 -7.56 10.18 12.17
CA LYS A 84 -6.38 11.00 11.89
C LYS A 84 -5.14 10.11 12.05
N THR A 85 -4.31 10.01 11.04
CA THR A 85 -3.02 9.35 11.13
C THR A 85 -2.10 10.19 12.02
N LEU A 86 -1.52 9.54 13.03
CA LEU A 86 -0.57 10.13 13.98
C LEU A 86 0.87 9.78 13.57
N ASP A 87 1.06 8.52 13.15
CA ASP A 87 2.35 8.00 12.71
C ASP A 87 2.13 6.92 11.66
N GLU A 88 3.08 6.79 10.75
CA GLU A 88 3.08 5.78 9.70
C GLU A 88 4.51 5.46 9.28
N GLY A 89 4.72 4.24 8.83
CA GLY A 89 6.02 3.86 8.33
C GLY A 89 5.98 2.52 7.59
N ARG A 90 7.07 2.25 6.91
CA ARG A 90 7.26 1.00 6.17
C ARG A 90 8.72 0.57 6.20
N ASN A 91 8.94 -0.72 6.07
CA ASN A 91 10.27 -1.28 5.90
C ASN A 91 10.18 -2.58 5.10
N SER A 92 11.23 -2.91 4.36
CA SER A 92 11.34 -4.13 3.59
C SER A 92 12.80 -4.55 3.44
N VAL A 93 13.00 -5.83 3.18
CA VAL A 93 14.29 -6.38 2.75
C VAL A 93 14.13 -6.94 1.35
N PRO A 94 15.21 -7.03 0.55
CA PRO A 94 15.18 -7.80 -0.68
C PRO A 94 14.82 -9.25 -0.38
N PHE A 95 13.94 -9.83 -1.21
CA PHE A 95 13.48 -11.20 -1.06
C PHE A 95 13.36 -11.89 -2.42
N LEU A 96 13.01 -13.17 -2.42
CA LEU A 96 12.79 -13.94 -3.63
C LEU A 96 11.31 -14.29 -3.77
N VAL A 97 10.84 -14.37 -5.02
CA VAL A 97 9.61 -15.06 -5.36
C VAL A 97 9.96 -16.35 -6.09
N GLU A 98 9.43 -17.45 -5.60
CA GLU A 98 9.64 -18.79 -6.10
C GLU A 98 8.37 -19.35 -6.69
N ASP A 99 8.45 -19.81 -7.96
CA ASP A 99 7.44 -20.64 -8.61
C ASP A 99 8.02 -22.02 -8.98
N ASP A 100 7.25 -22.82 -9.70
CA ASP A 100 7.68 -24.14 -10.17
C ASP A 100 8.86 -24.08 -11.19
N THR A 101 9.17 -22.90 -11.74
CA THR A 101 10.15 -22.71 -12.82
C THR A 101 11.45 -22.09 -12.35
N GLY A 102 11.47 -21.41 -11.19
CA GLY A 102 12.67 -20.79 -10.66
C GLY A 102 12.40 -19.78 -9.54
N ARG A 103 13.41 -18.93 -9.31
CA ARG A 103 13.37 -17.85 -8.31
C ARG A 103 13.78 -16.54 -8.93
N VAL A 104 13.08 -15.47 -8.60
CA VAL A 104 13.40 -14.11 -9.03
C VAL A 104 13.59 -13.20 -7.82
N GLN A 105 14.56 -12.30 -7.89
CA GLN A 105 14.80 -11.32 -6.84
C GLN A 105 13.81 -10.15 -6.95
N ILE A 106 13.30 -9.69 -5.79
CA ILE A 106 12.45 -8.54 -5.64
C ILE A 106 13.18 -7.50 -4.80
N ASP A 107 13.31 -6.28 -5.33
CA ASP A 107 13.78 -5.13 -4.57
C ASP A 107 12.58 -4.33 -4.06
N GLY A 108 12.11 -4.68 -2.87
CA GLY A 108 10.88 -4.15 -2.28
C GLY A 108 10.98 -2.75 -1.66
N ALA A 109 12.13 -2.06 -1.75
CA ALA A 109 12.36 -0.81 -1.01
C ALA A 109 11.33 0.29 -1.32
N ASP A 110 10.93 0.44 -2.59
CA ASP A 110 9.97 1.43 -3.07
C ASP A 110 8.63 0.80 -3.51
N ALA A 111 8.32 -0.40 -3.03
CA ALA A 111 7.11 -1.11 -3.44
C ALA A 111 5.85 -0.48 -2.84
N GLU A 112 4.77 -0.48 -3.63
CA GLU A 112 3.42 -0.27 -3.14
C GLU A 112 2.90 -1.60 -2.56
N LEU A 113 2.58 -1.61 -1.25
CA LEU A 113 2.16 -2.80 -0.54
C LEU A 113 0.64 -2.88 -0.48
N HIS A 114 0.06 -3.91 -1.08
CA HIS A 114 -1.37 -4.21 -1.05
C HIS A 114 -1.62 -5.50 -0.26
N LEU A 115 -1.25 -5.48 1.01
CA LEU A 115 -1.28 -6.61 1.91
C LEU A 115 -2.51 -6.59 2.82
N SER A 116 -2.89 -7.74 3.31
CA SER A 116 -3.92 -7.89 4.33
C SER A 116 -3.49 -7.18 5.62
N SER A 117 -4.44 -6.54 6.31
CA SER A 117 -4.14 -5.75 7.51
C SER A 117 -4.56 -6.48 8.78
N GLU A 118 -3.70 -6.48 9.78
CA GLU A 118 -4.06 -6.72 11.17
C GLU A 118 -4.32 -5.38 11.86
N THR A 119 -5.41 -5.28 12.60
CA THR A 119 -5.79 -4.03 13.27
C THR A 119 -6.11 -4.31 14.73
N LEU A 120 -5.42 -3.61 15.62
CA LEU A 120 -5.77 -3.53 17.03
C LEU A 120 -6.38 -2.16 17.33
N GLU A 121 -7.60 -2.14 17.85
CA GLU A 121 -8.24 -0.92 18.34
C GLU A 121 -8.14 -0.87 19.87
N LEU A 122 -7.80 0.30 20.41
CA LEU A 122 -7.76 0.60 21.83
C LEU A 122 -8.79 1.66 22.16
N SER A 123 -9.64 1.36 23.14
CA SER A 123 -10.61 2.31 23.68
C SER A 123 -9.94 3.23 24.70
N PRO A 124 -10.52 4.42 24.99
CA PRO A 124 -10.03 5.29 26.05
C PRO A 124 -9.91 4.54 27.39
N GLY A 125 -8.74 4.60 28.02
CA GLY A 125 -8.46 3.92 29.28
C GLY A 125 -8.12 2.42 29.16
N GLU A 126 -8.09 1.86 27.96
CA GLU A 126 -7.66 0.49 27.75
C GLU A 126 -6.13 0.41 27.72
N GLN A 127 -5.57 -0.59 28.41
CA GLN A 127 -4.11 -0.79 28.43
C GLN A 127 -3.66 -1.49 27.15
N PRO A 128 -2.70 -0.90 26.40
CA PRO A 128 -2.15 -1.55 25.22
C PRO A 128 -1.32 -2.78 25.59
N PRO A 129 -1.22 -3.76 24.69
CA PRO A 129 -0.23 -4.84 24.81
C PRO A 129 1.17 -4.27 25.00
N GLU A 130 2.03 -5.01 25.72
CA GLU A 130 3.38 -4.54 26.11
C GLU A 130 4.20 -3.98 24.94
N ARG A 131 4.11 -4.61 23.78
CA ARG A 131 4.84 -4.18 22.59
C ARG A 131 4.37 -2.83 22.06
N ILE A 132 3.07 -2.64 21.97
CA ILE A 132 2.47 -1.36 21.57
C ILE A 132 2.75 -0.28 22.62
N ALA A 133 2.68 -0.62 23.91
CA ALA A 133 3.04 0.30 24.99
C ALA A 133 4.48 0.79 24.83
N ARG A 134 5.41 -0.12 24.53
CA ARG A 134 6.81 0.23 24.29
C ARG A 134 6.99 1.11 23.05
N TYR A 135 6.26 0.81 21.97
CA TYR A 135 6.27 1.62 20.75
C TYR A 135 5.80 3.05 21.03
N ILE A 136 4.70 3.21 21.75
CA ILE A 136 4.16 4.53 22.13
C ILE A 136 5.18 5.32 22.97
N GLN A 137 5.83 4.67 23.94
CA GLN A 137 6.87 5.32 24.77
C GLN A 137 8.10 5.79 23.99
N GLN A 138 8.40 5.16 22.86
CA GLN A 138 9.53 5.51 22.01
C GLN A 138 9.21 6.60 20.99
N ASN A 139 7.90 6.93 20.79
CA ASN A 139 7.44 7.89 19.79
C ASN A 139 6.75 9.08 20.47
N GLU A 140 7.51 10.13 20.75
CA GLU A 140 7.05 11.34 21.45
C GLU A 140 5.86 12.03 20.75
N ASP A 141 5.71 11.91 19.45
CA ASP A 141 4.63 12.51 18.68
C ASP A 141 3.26 11.87 19.00
N ILE A 142 3.26 10.59 19.40
CA ILE A 142 2.05 9.87 19.85
C ILE A 142 1.75 10.25 21.29
N GLU A 143 2.77 10.40 22.12
CA GLU A 143 2.65 10.73 23.55
C GLU A 143 2.22 12.20 23.79
N GLN A 144 2.67 13.13 22.96
CA GLN A 144 2.43 14.58 23.17
C GLN A 144 0.96 15.01 22.96
N GLN A 145 0.12 14.20 22.34
CA GLN A 145 -1.27 14.59 22.09
C GLN A 145 -2.21 14.36 23.28
N ASP A 146 -1.77 13.66 24.32
CA ASP A 146 -2.52 13.42 25.57
C ASP A 146 -1.77 13.98 26.79
N LYS A 147 -1.59 15.30 26.84
CA LYS A 147 -1.04 15.98 28.02
C LYS A 147 -2.06 16.07 29.16
N SER A 148 -2.27 14.96 29.85
CA SER A 148 -2.63 14.94 31.26
C SER A 148 -1.99 13.76 31.97
N ILE A 149 -0.67 13.64 31.89
CA ILE A 149 0.08 12.62 32.62
C ILE A 149 0.73 13.30 33.81
N ASP A 150 0.15 13.05 34.97
CA ASP A 150 0.83 13.17 36.25
C ASP A 150 1.91 12.09 36.32
N LEU A 151 3.17 12.50 36.47
CA LEU A 151 4.38 11.66 36.42
C LEU A 151 4.51 10.74 37.64
N GLY A 152 3.52 9.91 37.87
CA GLY A 152 3.55 9.14 39.11
C GLY A 152 3.08 7.70 39.09
N ILE A 153 2.71 7.06 38.02
CA ILE A 153 2.50 5.59 37.86
C ILE A 153 1.83 5.37 36.50
N THR A 154 2.54 4.82 35.57
CA THR A 154 2.25 4.01 34.38
C THR A 154 0.78 3.68 34.05
N GLU A 155 -0.08 4.65 33.88
CA GLU A 155 -1.34 4.45 33.17
C GLU A 155 -1.32 5.29 31.91
N LEU A 156 -1.03 4.68 30.76
CA LEU A 156 -1.24 5.29 29.47
C LEU A 156 -2.76 5.45 29.29
N ASN A 157 -3.27 6.63 29.50
CA ASN A 157 -4.69 6.93 29.39
C ASN A 157 -4.93 7.68 28.09
N PHE A 158 -5.35 6.97 27.04
CA PHE A 158 -5.71 7.61 25.77
C PHE A 158 -7.05 8.31 25.91
N GLY A 159 -7.08 9.62 25.66
CA GLY A 159 -8.31 10.43 25.68
C GLY A 159 -9.27 10.09 24.54
N ASN A 160 -8.73 9.55 23.43
CA ASN A 160 -9.47 9.18 22.24
C ASN A 160 -9.19 7.71 21.86
N ARG A 161 -10.13 7.11 21.12
CA ARG A 161 -9.94 5.77 20.57
C ARG A 161 -8.82 5.78 19.55
N GLN A 162 -7.90 4.84 19.65
CA GLN A 162 -6.77 4.68 18.74
C GLN A 162 -6.83 3.33 18.03
N ARG A 163 -6.25 3.24 16.86
CA ARG A 163 -6.04 1.98 16.16
C ARG A 163 -4.62 1.89 15.61
N PHE A 164 -4.06 0.71 15.74
CA PHE A 164 -2.76 0.31 15.26
C PHE A 164 -2.99 -0.68 14.13
N VAL A 165 -2.66 -0.26 12.92
CA VAL A 165 -2.85 -1.05 11.70
C VAL A 165 -1.49 -1.50 11.22
N GLU A 166 -1.33 -2.81 11.00
CA GLU A 166 -0.11 -3.41 10.47
C GLU A 166 -0.46 -4.27 9.25
N ARG A 167 0.28 -4.10 8.18
CA ARG A 167 0.24 -4.92 6.97
C ARG A 167 1.62 -5.50 6.79
N ARG A 168 1.73 -6.80 6.54
CA ARG A 168 3.04 -7.43 6.36
C ARG A 168 2.96 -8.55 5.32
N LEU A 169 4.10 -8.80 4.69
CA LEU A 169 4.36 -9.96 3.86
C LEU A 169 5.21 -10.94 4.67
N ASP A 170 4.62 -12.04 5.08
CA ASP A 170 5.30 -13.05 5.85
C ASP A 170 6.15 -13.97 4.94
N ILE A 171 7.16 -14.62 5.53
CA ILE A 171 7.97 -15.63 4.83
C ILE A 171 7.07 -16.82 4.51
N ASP A 172 7.26 -17.42 3.33
CA ASP A 172 6.48 -18.54 2.79
C ASP A 172 5.01 -18.21 2.45
N GLU A 173 4.66 -16.93 2.38
CA GLU A 173 3.35 -16.50 1.95
C GLU A 173 3.23 -16.47 0.42
N SER A 174 2.02 -16.72 -0.10
CA SER A 174 1.72 -16.56 -1.52
C SER A 174 1.68 -15.08 -1.88
N VAL A 175 2.34 -14.70 -2.95
CA VAL A 175 2.49 -13.31 -3.35
C VAL A 175 2.35 -13.12 -4.84
N HIS A 176 1.74 -12.02 -5.25
CA HIS A 176 1.76 -11.45 -6.59
C HIS A 176 2.66 -10.23 -6.61
N VAL A 177 3.56 -10.17 -7.57
CA VAL A 177 4.47 -9.03 -7.76
C VAL A 177 4.39 -8.54 -9.20
N TYR A 178 4.02 -7.26 -9.36
CA TYR A 178 4.07 -6.55 -10.64
C TYR A 178 5.16 -5.49 -10.59
N GLY A 179 6.01 -5.44 -11.60
CA GLY A 179 7.12 -4.47 -11.63
C GLY A 179 7.83 -4.41 -12.97
N ALA A 180 8.86 -3.57 -13.03
CA ALA A 180 9.75 -3.52 -14.18
C ALA A 180 10.80 -4.65 -14.07
N VAL A 181 10.98 -5.39 -15.17
CA VAL A 181 12.04 -6.39 -15.24
C VAL A 181 13.39 -5.71 -15.42
N GLY A 182 14.31 -6.00 -14.52
CA GLY A 182 15.71 -5.58 -14.56
C GLY A 182 16.64 -6.79 -14.51
N ARG A 183 17.93 -6.53 -14.58
CA ARG A 183 18.93 -7.57 -14.39
C ARG A 183 19.29 -7.71 -12.91
N ALA A 184 19.28 -8.92 -12.40
CA ALA A 184 19.67 -9.18 -11.02
C ALA A 184 21.15 -8.79 -10.79
N PRO A 185 21.47 -8.14 -9.66
CA PRO A 185 22.87 -7.95 -9.28
C PRO A 185 23.50 -9.32 -9.03
N ALA A 186 24.76 -9.48 -9.44
CA ALA A 186 25.52 -10.69 -9.15
C ALA A 186 25.61 -10.89 -7.63
N GLY A 187 24.95 -11.89 -7.09
CA GLY A 187 24.84 -12.10 -5.64
C GLY A 187 24.73 -13.58 -5.25
N GLU A 188 24.83 -13.84 -3.96
CA GLU A 188 24.92 -15.18 -3.36
C GLU A 188 23.55 -15.80 -3.01
N TRP A 189 22.53 -15.62 -3.84
CA TRP A 189 21.16 -16.07 -3.53
C TRP A 189 20.87 -17.56 -3.81
N GLY A 190 21.88 -18.37 -4.07
CA GLY A 190 21.75 -19.81 -4.22
C GLY A 190 21.47 -20.31 -5.64
N SER A 191 21.18 -21.60 -5.76
CA SER A 191 20.88 -22.27 -7.04
C SER A 191 19.44 -21.98 -7.50
N ASN A 192 19.20 -21.98 -8.81
CA ASN A 192 17.90 -21.71 -9.47
C ASN A 192 17.45 -20.24 -9.49
N LEU A 193 18.32 -19.29 -9.17
CA LEU A 193 18.02 -17.88 -9.37
C LEU A 193 18.08 -17.55 -10.86
N VAL A 194 17.06 -16.90 -11.40
CA VAL A 194 17.10 -16.35 -12.75
C VAL A 194 17.89 -15.04 -12.76
N ASP A 195 18.56 -14.73 -13.88
CA ASP A 195 19.32 -13.48 -14.06
C ASP A 195 18.38 -12.28 -14.33
N ALA A 196 17.35 -12.17 -13.53
CA ALA A 196 16.34 -11.12 -13.58
C ALA A 196 15.94 -10.70 -12.17
N MET A 197 15.44 -9.46 -12.05
CA MET A 197 14.82 -8.94 -10.82
C MET A 197 13.59 -8.11 -11.18
N LEU A 198 12.67 -7.99 -10.25
CA LEU A 198 11.57 -7.03 -10.34
C LEU A 198 11.84 -5.83 -9.42
N THR A 199 11.67 -4.65 -9.97
CA THR A 199 11.94 -3.38 -9.29
C THR A 199 10.97 -2.29 -9.74
N SER A 200 10.93 -1.18 -9.01
CA SER A 200 10.24 0.01 -9.45
C SER A 200 11.02 0.76 -10.54
N SER A 201 10.31 1.47 -11.41
CA SER A 201 10.87 2.40 -12.37
C SER A 201 10.00 3.64 -12.51
N GLU A 202 10.50 4.70 -13.18
CA GLU A 202 9.71 5.93 -13.42
C GLU A 202 8.34 5.70 -14.08
N LYS A 203 8.18 4.62 -14.85
CA LYS A 203 6.96 4.30 -15.60
C LYS A 203 6.18 3.13 -15.06
N THR A 204 6.80 2.32 -14.23
CA THR A 204 6.23 1.07 -13.71
C THR A 204 6.47 1.01 -12.21
N PRO A 205 5.46 1.20 -11.37
CA PRO A 205 5.60 0.98 -9.94
C PRO A 205 5.85 -0.50 -9.66
N LEU A 206 6.55 -0.79 -8.59
CA LEU A 206 6.59 -2.14 -8.03
C LEU A 206 5.40 -2.29 -7.09
N VAL A 207 4.54 -3.25 -7.38
CA VAL A 207 3.34 -3.57 -6.58
C VAL A 207 3.49 -4.97 -6.01
N ILE A 208 3.33 -5.11 -4.71
CA ILE A 208 3.39 -6.38 -3.99
C ILE A 208 2.05 -6.63 -3.30
N SER A 209 1.47 -7.81 -3.49
CA SER A 209 0.17 -8.19 -2.93
C SER A 209 0.17 -9.64 -2.44
N ASP A 210 -0.48 -9.86 -1.31
CA ASP A 210 -0.75 -11.18 -0.70
C ASP A 210 -2.04 -11.86 -1.20
N GLY A 211 -2.78 -11.18 -2.05
CA GLY A 211 -4.06 -11.69 -2.57
C GLY A 211 -3.98 -12.20 -3.99
N SER A 212 -5.06 -12.80 -4.45
CA SER A 212 -5.19 -13.12 -5.87
C SER A 212 -5.12 -11.84 -6.72
N GLU A 213 -4.67 -11.97 -7.96
CA GLU A 213 -4.62 -10.90 -8.97
C GLU A 213 -5.90 -10.05 -8.99
N ARG A 214 -7.05 -10.71 -8.98
CA ARG A 214 -8.36 -10.05 -8.95
C ARG A 214 -8.63 -9.24 -7.69
N ASP A 215 -8.26 -9.78 -6.53
CA ASP A 215 -8.48 -9.12 -5.24
C ASP A 215 -7.58 -7.90 -5.08
N THR A 216 -6.35 -7.99 -5.57
CA THR A 216 -5.39 -6.89 -5.59
C THR A 216 -5.88 -5.75 -6.48
N ALA A 217 -6.24 -6.06 -7.71
CA ALA A 217 -6.76 -5.06 -8.64
C ALA A 217 -8.05 -4.42 -8.12
N TRP A 218 -8.95 -5.20 -7.48
CA TRP A 218 -10.15 -4.66 -6.81
C TRP A 218 -9.82 -3.74 -5.63
N ARG A 219 -8.78 -4.05 -4.84
CA ARG A 219 -8.34 -3.18 -3.75
C ARG A 219 -7.83 -1.83 -4.27
N ILE A 220 -7.00 -1.86 -5.32
CA ILE A 220 -6.49 -0.64 -5.99
C ILE A 220 -7.64 0.18 -6.57
N VAL A 221 -8.54 -0.44 -7.31
CA VAL A 221 -9.71 0.24 -7.88
C VAL A 221 -10.56 0.89 -6.80
N LYS A 222 -10.83 0.18 -5.71
CA LYS A 222 -11.68 0.67 -4.62
C LYS A 222 -11.07 1.85 -3.87
N SER A 223 -9.74 1.85 -3.66
CA SER A 223 -9.04 2.94 -2.96
C SER A 223 -9.04 4.24 -3.77
N HIS A 224 -9.06 4.15 -5.10
CA HIS A 224 -8.99 5.33 -5.99
C HIS A 224 -10.31 5.67 -6.72
N LEU A 225 -11.42 5.06 -6.32
CA LEU A 225 -12.73 5.24 -7.00
C LEU A 225 -13.25 6.69 -7.00
N GLY A 226 -12.74 7.54 -6.12
CA GLY A 226 -13.16 8.95 -6.00
C GLY A 226 -12.91 9.78 -7.27
N TRP A 227 -11.78 9.60 -7.94
CA TRP A 227 -11.40 10.37 -9.13
C TRP A 227 -12.25 10.09 -10.36
N PRO A 228 -12.50 8.82 -10.76
CA PRO A 228 -13.39 8.52 -11.87
C PRO A 228 -14.84 8.96 -11.61
N LEU A 229 -15.33 8.87 -10.38
CA LEU A 229 -16.65 9.38 -10.02
C LEU A 229 -16.73 10.90 -10.16
N LEU A 230 -15.69 11.62 -9.76
CA LEU A 230 -15.60 13.07 -9.94
C LEU A 230 -15.57 13.44 -11.44
N ALA A 231 -14.76 12.75 -12.24
CA ALA A 231 -14.68 12.96 -13.68
C ALA A 231 -16.02 12.73 -14.37
N LEU A 232 -16.71 11.64 -14.03
CA LEU A 232 -18.04 11.31 -14.54
C LEU A 232 -19.07 12.37 -14.15
N GLY A 233 -19.07 12.80 -12.88
CA GLY A 233 -19.96 13.86 -12.39
C GLY A 233 -19.77 15.17 -13.15
N CYS A 234 -18.52 15.63 -13.32
CA CYS A 234 -18.22 16.83 -14.07
C CYS A 234 -18.66 16.74 -15.54
N PHE A 235 -18.48 15.56 -16.15
CA PHE A 235 -18.88 15.31 -17.54
C PHE A 235 -20.41 15.36 -17.70
N LEU A 236 -21.17 14.70 -16.81
CA LEU A 236 -22.64 14.70 -16.84
C LEU A 236 -23.22 16.11 -16.61
N ILE A 237 -22.67 16.87 -15.67
CA ILE A 237 -23.07 18.26 -15.43
C ILE A 237 -22.76 19.13 -16.65
N GLY A 238 -21.60 18.91 -17.29
CA GLY A 238 -21.22 19.62 -18.53
C GLY A 238 -22.18 19.33 -19.68
N LEU A 239 -22.54 18.08 -19.91
CA LEU A 239 -23.52 17.69 -20.93
C LEU A 239 -24.91 18.26 -20.65
N TYR A 240 -25.37 18.23 -19.40
CA TYR A 240 -26.64 18.81 -18.98
C TYR A 240 -26.69 20.33 -19.22
N GLY A 241 -25.59 21.04 -18.89
CA GLY A 241 -25.47 22.47 -19.17
C GLY A 241 -25.52 22.82 -20.66
N ILE A 242 -24.92 22.01 -21.52
CA ILE A 242 -25.01 22.15 -22.99
C ILE A 242 -26.44 21.90 -23.47
N ALA A 243 -27.10 20.84 -22.97
CA ALA A 243 -28.47 20.49 -23.35
C ALA A 243 -29.49 21.59 -22.97
N LEU A 244 -29.25 22.30 -21.87
CA LEU A 244 -30.07 23.43 -21.42
C LEU A 244 -29.73 24.78 -22.13
N GLY A 245 -28.77 24.82 -23.06
CA GLY A 245 -28.38 26.04 -23.76
C GLY A 245 -27.63 27.08 -22.88
N ILE A 246 -27.18 26.69 -21.67
CA ILE A 246 -26.49 27.61 -20.74
C ILE A 246 -24.99 27.69 -21.07
N GLY A 247 -24.48 26.91 -22.02
CA GLY A 247 -23.06 26.81 -22.38
C GLY A 247 -22.41 28.06 -22.94
N PRO A 248 -23.05 28.95 -23.66
CA PRO A 248 -22.40 30.12 -24.25
C PRO A 248 -22.36 31.40 -23.39
N LEU A 249 -22.91 31.37 -22.17
CA LEU A 249 -23.07 32.58 -21.32
C LEU A 249 -21.89 32.83 -20.35
N ILE A 250 -20.85 32.03 -20.40
CA ILE A 250 -19.63 32.24 -19.59
C ILE A 250 -18.42 32.30 -20.54
N GLY A 251 -18.31 33.43 -21.23
CA GLY A 251 -17.15 33.85 -21.97
C GLY A 251 -16.37 34.91 -21.21
#